data_61b06209c44f018b0ceb6c04c3d1d5ed
#
_entry.id   61b06209c44f018b0ceb6c04c3d1d5ed
#
_cell.length_a   1.000
_cell.length_b   1.000
_cell.length_c   1.000
_cell.angle_alpha   90.00
_cell.angle_beta   90.00
_cell.angle_gamma   90.00
#
_symmetry.space_group_name_H-M   'P 1'
#
loop_
_entity.id
_entity.type
_entity.pdbx_description
1 polymer ?
#
loop_
_entity_poly.entity_id
_entity_poly.type
_entity_poly.pdbx_seq_one_letter_code
_entity_poly.pdbx_strand_id
1 'polypeptide(L)'
;MPEPGALRTVLAFPSTYTVGITSLGYQIVWATLAMRSDLDVRRLFTDQGDPQHRRCELFGLSLSWELDGPVLLDLLEQQRIPIWSDQRSDDDPIVFGGGPVLTANPEPLAPFFDVVLLGDGEDLLPAFIDALQEVRGEPRAARLRHLAQVPGIYVPSLYAPRYDSDGELLSIDP
;
A
#
# COMPACT_ATOMS: atom_id res chain seq x y z
N MET A 1 17.43 -14.36 -5.45
CA MET A 1 17.55 -13.22 -6.39
C MET A 1 16.26 -13.13 -7.18
N PRO A 2 15.74 -11.94 -7.44
CA PRO A 2 14.53 -11.79 -8.25
C PRO A 2 14.70 -12.38 -9.64
N GLU A 3 13.61 -12.91 -10.18
CA GLU A 3 13.56 -13.45 -11.54
C GLU A 3 13.51 -12.32 -12.58
N PRO A 4 13.90 -12.57 -13.84
CA PRO A 4 13.70 -11.60 -14.91
C PRO A 4 12.22 -11.26 -15.05
N GLY A 5 11.88 -9.97 -14.97
CA GLY A 5 10.49 -9.51 -15.02
C GLY A 5 9.77 -9.49 -13.67
N ALA A 6 10.46 -9.73 -12.55
CA ALA A 6 9.92 -9.58 -11.20
C ALA A 6 9.23 -8.22 -11.01
N LEU A 7 8.13 -8.20 -10.25
CA LEU A 7 7.38 -6.99 -9.93
C LEU A 7 8.22 -6.07 -9.03
N ARG A 8 8.53 -4.88 -9.53
CA ARG A 8 9.34 -3.91 -8.79
C ARG A 8 8.53 -3.32 -7.66
N THR A 9 8.91 -3.66 -6.45
CA THR A 9 8.19 -3.32 -5.22
C THR A 9 9.05 -2.47 -4.31
N VAL A 10 8.49 -1.39 -3.79
CA VAL A 10 9.06 -0.61 -2.68
C VAL A 10 8.23 -0.85 -1.45
N LEU A 11 8.88 -1.19 -0.34
CA LEU A 11 8.26 -1.20 0.98
C LEU A 11 8.84 -0.05 1.81
N ALA A 12 8.02 0.96 2.04
CA ALA A 12 8.37 2.14 2.80
C ALA A 12 7.98 2.03 4.27
N PHE A 13 8.78 2.64 5.13
CA PHE A 13 8.48 2.86 6.54
C PHE A 13 8.55 4.36 6.83
N PRO A 14 7.52 4.99 7.41
CA PRO A 14 7.43 6.44 7.57
C PRO A 14 8.26 6.96 8.76
N SER A 15 9.51 6.53 8.86
CA SER A 15 10.50 6.99 9.82
C SER A 15 11.91 6.72 9.32
N THR A 16 12.93 7.01 10.15
CA THR A 16 14.33 6.74 9.84
C THR A 16 14.63 5.24 9.79
N TYR A 17 15.72 4.88 9.11
CA TYR A 17 16.21 3.50 9.05
C TYR A 17 16.40 2.89 10.46
N THR A 18 17.00 3.65 11.37
CA THR A 18 17.27 3.19 12.75
C THR A 18 15.98 2.78 13.48
N VAL A 19 14.89 3.50 13.26
CA VAL A 19 13.58 3.18 13.85
C VAL A 19 12.92 2.02 13.11
N GLY A 20 12.83 2.10 11.78
CA GLY A 20 12.13 1.10 10.97
C GLY A 20 12.75 -0.29 11.02
N ILE A 21 14.10 -0.37 11.08
CA ILE A 21 14.80 -1.65 11.12
C ILE A 21 14.56 -2.42 12.44
N THR A 22 14.11 -1.74 13.48
CA THR A 22 13.75 -2.37 14.77
C THR A 22 12.27 -2.75 14.87
N SER A 23 11.44 -2.32 13.92
CA SER A 23 10.02 -2.69 13.86
C SER A 23 9.85 -4.14 13.43
N LEU A 24 9.41 -5.00 14.34
CA LEU A 24 9.20 -6.42 14.06
C LEU A 24 8.17 -6.64 12.94
N GLY A 25 7.03 -5.96 12.99
CA GLY A 25 5.99 -6.09 11.97
C GLY A 25 6.49 -5.70 10.58
N TYR A 26 7.24 -4.59 10.49
CA TYR A 26 7.87 -4.19 9.22
C TYR A 26 8.87 -5.25 8.70
N GLN A 27 9.67 -5.84 9.59
CA GLN A 27 10.63 -6.89 9.20
C GLN A 27 9.93 -8.15 8.70
N ILE A 28 8.82 -8.55 9.33
CA ILE A 28 8.02 -9.69 8.90
C ILE A 28 7.44 -9.43 7.50
N VAL A 29 6.79 -8.28 7.30
CA VAL A 29 6.24 -7.88 6.00
C VAL A 29 7.33 -7.85 4.92
N TRP A 30 8.49 -7.24 5.22
CA TRP A 30 9.60 -7.22 4.27
C TRP A 30 10.11 -8.63 3.95
N ALA A 31 10.28 -9.49 4.96
CA ALA A 31 10.76 -10.86 4.76
C ALA A 31 9.77 -11.66 3.90
N THR A 32 8.46 -11.54 4.17
CA THR A 32 7.40 -12.20 3.39
C THR A 32 7.48 -11.82 1.92
N LEU A 33 7.65 -10.53 1.61
CA LEU A 33 7.81 -10.07 0.24
C LEU A 33 9.15 -10.48 -0.37
N ALA A 34 10.26 -10.33 0.37
CA ALA A 34 11.61 -10.58 -0.13
C ALA A 34 11.93 -12.07 -0.37
N MET A 35 11.17 -12.98 0.23
CA MET A 35 11.29 -14.42 -0.02
C MET A 35 10.69 -14.86 -1.36
N ARG A 36 9.91 -14.01 -2.01
CA ARG A 36 9.30 -14.30 -3.32
C ARG A 36 10.28 -13.97 -4.44
N SER A 37 10.49 -14.91 -5.36
CA SER A 37 11.37 -14.70 -6.52
C SER A 37 10.73 -13.82 -7.60
N ASP A 38 9.39 -13.73 -7.62
CA ASP A 38 8.60 -12.91 -8.54
C ASP A 38 8.51 -11.43 -8.13
N LEU A 39 9.16 -11.04 -7.02
CA LEU A 39 9.26 -9.65 -6.56
C LEU A 39 10.72 -9.16 -6.52
N ASP A 40 10.96 -7.92 -6.96
CA ASP A 40 12.19 -7.16 -6.69
C ASP A 40 11.87 -6.12 -5.60
N VAL A 41 12.10 -6.51 -4.34
CA VAL A 41 11.68 -5.72 -3.17
C VAL A 41 12.81 -4.85 -2.65
N ARG A 42 12.55 -3.56 -2.52
CA ARG A 42 13.46 -2.58 -1.91
C ARG A 42 12.80 -1.90 -0.73
N ARG A 43 13.62 -1.50 0.23
CA ARG A 43 13.17 -0.75 1.41
C ARG A 43 13.41 0.74 1.23
N LEU A 44 12.49 1.54 1.75
CA LEU A 44 12.58 2.99 1.76
C LEU A 44 12.34 3.51 3.18
N PHE A 45 13.20 4.42 3.64
CA PHE A 45 13.11 5.12 4.92
C PHE A 45 13.28 6.62 4.68
N THR A 46 12.87 7.46 5.63
CA THR A 46 12.90 8.91 5.45
C THR A 46 14.31 9.51 5.34
N ASP A 47 15.30 8.84 5.90
CA ASP A 47 16.72 9.22 5.89
C ASP A 47 17.56 8.45 4.86
N GLN A 48 16.96 7.53 4.13
CA GLN A 48 17.63 6.75 3.09
C GLN A 48 16.83 6.84 1.80
N GLY A 49 17.13 7.86 1.00
CA GLY A 49 16.56 8.01 -0.32
C GLY A 49 17.27 7.12 -1.34
N ASP A 50 16.53 6.32 -2.08
CA ASP A 50 17.03 5.61 -3.25
C ASP A 50 16.40 6.18 -4.52
N PRO A 51 17.16 6.89 -5.35
CA PRO A 51 16.66 7.48 -6.60
C PRO A 51 16.20 6.43 -7.63
N GLN A 52 16.50 5.14 -7.42
CA GLN A 52 16.09 4.07 -8.33
C GLN A 52 14.62 3.66 -8.16
N HIS A 53 13.93 4.11 -7.11
CA HIS A 53 12.52 3.80 -6.85
C HIS A 53 11.52 4.48 -7.79
N ARG A 54 11.95 5.38 -8.64
CA ARG A 54 11.10 6.16 -9.57
C ARG A 54 10.24 5.34 -10.53
N ARG A 55 10.34 4.02 -10.54
CA ARG A 55 9.60 3.13 -11.46
C ARG A 55 9.14 1.85 -10.77
N CYS A 56 8.77 1.90 -9.50
CA CYS A 56 8.12 0.75 -8.89
C CYS A 56 6.71 0.57 -9.49
N GLU A 57 6.23 -0.65 -9.46
CA GLU A 57 4.89 -1.03 -9.89
C GLU A 57 3.97 -1.21 -8.67
N LEU A 58 4.58 -1.46 -7.51
CA LEU A 58 3.92 -1.64 -6.23
C LEU A 58 4.65 -0.81 -5.17
N PHE A 59 3.92 0.02 -4.44
CA PHE A 59 4.44 0.86 -3.36
C PHE A 59 3.68 0.57 -2.07
N GLY A 60 4.35 -0.04 -1.10
CA GLY A 60 3.77 -0.43 0.17
C GLY A 60 4.20 0.46 1.33
N LEU A 61 3.30 0.73 2.26
CA LEU A 61 3.53 1.50 3.47
C LEU A 61 3.06 0.73 4.70
N SER A 62 3.94 0.61 5.69
CA SER A 62 3.60 0.04 6.99
C SER A 62 3.39 1.17 7.99
N LEU A 63 2.14 1.38 8.42
CA LEU A 63 1.76 2.47 9.32
C LEU A 63 1.53 1.94 10.74
N SER A 64 2.34 2.40 11.69
CA SER A 64 2.30 1.97 13.09
C SER A 64 1.71 3.02 14.03
N TRP A 65 1.68 4.30 13.62
CA TRP A 65 1.24 5.44 14.41
C TRP A 65 0.34 6.35 13.57
N GLU A 66 -0.65 6.96 14.19
CA GLU A 66 -1.55 7.92 13.53
C GLU A 66 -0.79 9.16 13.01
N LEU A 67 0.31 9.51 13.66
CA LEU A 67 1.18 10.63 13.26
C LEU A 67 2.08 10.31 12.06
N ASP A 68 2.05 9.10 11.53
CA ASP A 68 2.77 8.73 10.30
C ASP A 68 2.12 9.35 9.04
N GLY A 69 0.88 9.86 9.14
CA GLY A 69 0.14 10.41 8.01
C GLY A 69 0.87 11.51 7.23
N PRO A 70 1.39 12.57 7.86
CA PRO A 70 2.15 13.59 7.15
C PRO A 70 3.38 13.03 6.42
N VAL A 71 4.08 12.09 7.05
CA VAL A 71 5.28 11.47 6.46
C VAL A 71 4.92 10.56 5.28
N LEU A 72 3.76 9.91 5.31
CA LEU A 72 3.21 9.18 4.16
C LEU A 72 3.11 10.12 2.93
N LEU A 73 2.54 11.32 3.11
CA LEU A 73 2.38 12.28 2.02
C LEU A 73 3.72 12.73 1.46
N ASP A 74 4.68 13.04 2.34
CA ASP A 74 6.04 13.41 1.96
C ASP A 74 6.73 12.29 1.15
N LEU A 75 6.57 11.03 1.55
CA LEU A 75 7.15 9.89 0.84
C LEU A 75 6.54 9.71 -0.56
N LEU A 76 5.22 9.85 -0.70
CA LEU A 76 4.56 9.81 -2.00
C LEU A 76 5.08 10.93 -2.92
N GLU A 77 5.17 12.17 -2.41
CA GLU A 77 5.66 13.31 -3.17
C GLU A 77 7.12 13.13 -3.61
N GLN A 78 8.01 12.70 -2.71
CA GLN A 78 9.40 12.41 -3.01
C GLN A 78 9.55 11.34 -4.10
N GLN A 79 8.69 10.34 -4.09
CA GLN A 79 8.67 9.28 -5.11
C GLN A 79 7.92 9.70 -6.39
N ARG A 80 7.37 10.92 -6.44
CA ARG A 80 6.56 11.44 -7.54
C ARG A 80 5.33 10.59 -7.86
N ILE A 81 4.75 10.01 -6.83
CA ILE A 81 3.48 9.29 -6.88
C ILE A 81 2.39 10.30 -6.54
N PRO A 82 1.32 10.43 -7.35
CA PRO A 82 0.21 11.30 -7.02
C PRO A 82 -0.34 10.97 -5.63
N ILE A 83 -0.49 12.00 -4.78
CA ILE A 83 -0.90 11.84 -3.38
C ILE A 83 -2.28 11.19 -3.31
N TRP A 84 -3.24 11.74 -4.04
CA TRP A 84 -4.60 11.24 -4.08
C TRP A 84 -4.72 10.03 -5.00
N SER A 85 -5.36 8.97 -4.52
CA SER A 85 -5.51 7.72 -5.27
C SER A 85 -6.31 7.90 -6.57
N ASP A 86 -7.29 8.81 -6.60
CA ASP A 86 -8.11 9.11 -7.76
C ASP A 86 -7.37 9.88 -8.88
N GLN A 87 -6.19 10.44 -8.57
CA GLN A 87 -5.31 11.11 -9.54
C GLN A 87 -4.32 10.17 -10.21
N ARG A 88 -4.25 8.90 -9.78
CA ARG A 88 -3.31 7.91 -10.31
C ARG A 88 -3.81 7.28 -11.60
N SER A 89 -2.91 7.17 -12.56
CA SER A 89 -3.12 6.53 -13.86
C SER A 89 -2.69 5.06 -13.87
N ASP A 90 -2.84 4.41 -15.02
CA ASP A 90 -2.37 3.02 -15.24
C ASP A 90 -0.85 2.88 -15.10
N ASP A 91 -0.09 3.95 -15.36
CA ASP A 91 1.38 4.00 -15.28
C ASP A 91 1.91 4.22 -13.87
N ASP A 92 1.05 4.65 -12.94
CA ASP A 92 1.43 4.85 -11.54
C ASP A 92 1.39 3.53 -10.77
N PRO A 93 2.22 3.38 -9.71
CA PRO A 93 2.21 2.18 -8.89
C PRO A 93 0.86 1.99 -8.19
N ILE A 94 0.52 0.75 -7.88
CA ILE A 94 -0.50 0.45 -6.87
C ILE A 94 0.10 0.80 -5.50
N VAL A 95 -0.54 1.71 -4.79
CA VAL A 95 -0.15 2.10 -3.42
C VAL A 95 -0.98 1.31 -2.43
N PHE A 96 -0.32 0.47 -1.64
CA PHE A 96 -1.01 -0.29 -0.60
C PHE A 96 -0.49 0.08 0.79
N GLY A 97 -1.35 -0.03 1.76
CA GLY A 97 -1.04 0.20 3.16
C GLY A 97 -1.46 -0.95 4.05
N GLY A 98 -0.79 -1.09 5.19
CA GLY A 98 -1.17 -2.02 6.24
C GLY A 98 -0.61 -1.57 7.59
N GLY A 99 -0.89 -2.35 8.60
CA GLY A 99 -0.45 -2.09 9.97
C GLY A 99 -1.59 -1.70 10.91
N PRO A 100 -1.30 -1.58 12.22
CA PRO A 100 -2.33 -1.43 13.25
C PRO A 100 -3.20 -0.18 13.07
N VAL A 101 -2.66 0.92 12.58
CA VAL A 101 -3.42 2.17 12.34
C VAL A 101 -4.51 1.96 11.31
N LEU A 102 -4.15 1.39 10.15
CA LEU A 102 -5.10 1.15 9.07
C LEU A 102 -6.09 0.02 9.39
N THR A 103 -5.65 -0.99 10.14
CA THR A 103 -6.55 -2.06 10.61
C THR A 103 -7.58 -1.53 11.60
N ALA A 104 -7.19 -0.58 12.46
CA ALA A 104 -8.11 0.02 13.43
C ALA A 104 -9.13 0.97 12.76
N ASN A 105 -8.67 1.85 11.88
CA ASN A 105 -9.54 2.75 11.11
C ASN A 105 -8.81 3.25 9.85
N PRO A 106 -9.10 2.71 8.66
CA PRO A 106 -8.47 3.15 7.42
C PRO A 106 -8.99 4.49 6.90
N GLU A 107 -10.20 4.90 7.25
CA GLU A 107 -10.93 5.98 6.60
C GLU A 107 -10.21 7.34 6.58
N PRO A 108 -9.53 7.78 7.66
CA PRO A 108 -8.81 9.07 7.62
C PRO A 108 -7.68 9.11 6.58
N LEU A 109 -7.15 7.95 6.20
CA LEU A 109 -6.04 7.83 5.24
C LEU A 109 -6.45 7.15 3.93
N ALA A 110 -7.66 6.63 3.84
CA ALA A 110 -8.20 5.92 2.68
C ALA A 110 -7.99 6.66 1.34
N PRO A 111 -8.16 7.99 1.24
CA PRO A 111 -7.98 8.71 -0.02
C PRO A 111 -6.56 8.64 -0.60
N PHE A 112 -5.57 8.25 0.21
CA PHE A 112 -4.16 8.16 -0.21
C PHE A 112 -3.75 6.75 -0.63
N PHE A 113 -4.60 5.74 -0.41
CA PHE A 113 -4.33 4.34 -0.74
C PHE A 113 -5.23 3.83 -1.86
N ASP A 114 -4.66 2.99 -2.71
CA ASP A 114 -5.44 2.19 -3.66
C ASP A 114 -6.00 0.95 -2.99
N VAL A 115 -5.22 0.40 -2.06
CA VAL A 115 -5.51 -0.86 -1.37
C VAL A 115 -5.08 -0.74 0.09
N VAL A 116 -5.91 -1.23 1.00
CA VAL A 116 -5.56 -1.37 2.42
C VAL A 116 -5.71 -2.84 2.82
N LEU A 117 -4.67 -3.37 3.47
CA LEU A 117 -4.66 -4.72 4.04
C LEU A 117 -5.19 -4.63 5.47
N LEU A 118 -6.40 -5.16 5.71
CA LEU A 118 -7.08 -5.15 7.01
C LEU A 118 -6.82 -6.47 7.74
N GLY A 119 -5.72 -6.54 8.48
CA GLY A 119 -5.31 -7.72 9.25
C GLY A 119 -3.80 -7.92 9.25
N ASP A 120 -3.40 -9.14 9.56
CA ASP A 120 -1.99 -9.51 9.65
C ASP A 120 -1.34 -9.62 8.26
N GLY A 121 -0.26 -8.86 8.06
CA GLY A 121 0.39 -8.75 6.76
C GLY A 121 0.94 -10.08 6.25
N GLU A 122 1.47 -10.93 7.13
CA GLU A 122 1.99 -12.25 6.77
C GLU A 122 0.93 -13.19 6.18
N ASP A 123 -0.33 -13.02 6.60
CA ASP A 123 -1.45 -13.84 6.10
C ASP A 123 -2.03 -13.27 4.80
N LEU A 124 -2.12 -11.94 4.70
CA LEU A 124 -2.77 -11.26 3.58
C LEU A 124 -1.86 -11.04 2.36
N LEU A 125 -0.58 -10.75 2.58
CA LEU A 125 0.36 -10.41 1.50
C LEU A 125 0.49 -11.50 0.43
N PRO A 126 0.59 -12.81 0.76
CA PRO A 126 0.69 -13.83 -0.28
C PRO A 126 -0.49 -13.79 -1.25
N ALA A 127 -1.73 -13.80 -0.74
CA ALA A 127 -2.93 -13.77 -1.56
C ALA A 127 -3.08 -12.44 -2.34
N PHE A 128 -2.72 -11.31 -1.72
CA PHE A 128 -2.70 -10.00 -2.37
C PHE A 128 -1.75 -9.96 -3.56
N ILE A 129 -0.51 -10.45 -3.39
CA ILE A 129 0.49 -10.45 -4.45
C ILE A 129 0.10 -11.42 -5.57
N ASP A 130 -0.41 -12.61 -5.22
CA ASP A 130 -0.86 -13.58 -6.21
C ASP A 130 -1.98 -12.99 -7.10
N ALA A 131 -2.99 -12.39 -6.48
CA ALA A 131 -4.07 -11.71 -7.20
C ALA A 131 -3.57 -10.53 -8.05
N LEU A 132 -2.59 -9.76 -7.57
CA LEU A 132 -2.00 -8.66 -8.35
C LEU A 132 -1.24 -9.17 -9.57
N GLN A 133 -0.51 -10.27 -9.44
CA GLN A 133 0.23 -10.89 -10.56
C GLN A 133 -0.71 -11.40 -11.64
N GLU A 134 -1.87 -11.95 -11.28
CA GLU A 134 -2.88 -12.43 -12.24
C GLU A 134 -3.36 -11.31 -13.19
N VAL A 135 -3.43 -10.08 -12.70
CA VAL A 135 -3.98 -8.92 -13.43
C VAL A 135 -2.96 -7.83 -13.72
N ARG A 136 -1.66 -8.13 -13.63
CA ARG A 136 -0.56 -7.14 -13.73
C ARG A 136 -0.61 -6.28 -15.00
N GLY A 137 -1.04 -6.84 -16.12
CA GLY A 137 -1.13 -6.14 -17.40
C GLY A 137 -2.46 -5.42 -17.68
N GLU A 138 -3.43 -5.54 -16.77
CA GLU A 138 -4.75 -4.96 -16.94
C GLU A 138 -4.79 -3.48 -16.56
N PRO A 139 -5.78 -2.71 -17.06
CA PRO A 139 -6.01 -1.34 -16.62
C PRO A 139 -6.21 -1.24 -15.10
N ARG A 140 -5.78 -0.13 -14.49
CA ARG A 140 -5.83 0.09 -13.04
C ARG A 140 -7.21 -0.24 -12.42
N ALA A 141 -8.28 0.24 -13.04
CA ALA A 141 -9.64 -0.03 -12.54
C ALA A 141 -10.01 -1.52 -12.53
N ALA A 142 -9.49 -2.31 -13.47
CA ALA A 142 -9.68 -3.75 -13.48
C ALA A 142 -8.84 -4.43 -12.39
N ARG A 143 -7.58 -4.01 -12.24
CA ARG A 143 -6.72 -4.48 -11.14
C ARG A 143 -7.36 -4.26 -9.78
N LEU A 144 -7.85 -3.06 -9.49
CA LEU A 144 -8.47 -2.73 -8.21
C LEU A 144 -9.74 -3.55 -7.94
N ARG A 145 -10.61 -3.74 -8.95
CA ARG A 145 -11.79 -4.60 -8.80
C ARG A 145 -11.43 -6.06 -8.55
N HIS A 146 -10.37 -6.56 -9.16
CA HIS A 146 -9.90 -7.93 -8.92
C HIS A 146 -9.35 -8.08 -7.49
N LEU A 147 -8.50 -7.15 -7.07
CA LEU A 147 -7.92 -7.15 -5.72
C LEU A 147 -8.98 -7.07 -4.62
N ALA A 148 -10.08 -6.36 -4.85
CA ALA A 148 -11.19 -6.26 -3.91
C ALA A 148 -11.93 -7.60 -3.65
N GLN A 149 -11.68 -8.64 -4.46
CA GLN A 149 -12.25 -9.97 -4.24
C GLN A 149 -11.45 -10.80 -3.22
N VAL A 150 -10.25 -10.36 -2.86
CA VAL A 150 -9.41 -11.06 -1.89
C VAL A 150 -9.89 -10.71 -0.47
N PRO A 151 -10.22 -11.69 0.37
CA PRO A 151 -10.64 -11.43 1.75
C PRO A 151 -9.58 -10.63 2.54
N GLY A 152 -10.02 -9.62 3.29
CA GLY A 152 -9.13 -8.74 4.06
C GLY A 152 -8.52 -7.60 3.24
N ILE A 153 -8.80 -7.51 1.95
CA ILE A 153 -8.39 -6.41 1.09
C ILE A 153 -9.52 -5.38 0.99
N TYR A 154 -9.23 -4.15 1.40
CA TYR A 154 -10.11 -3.01 1.26
C TYR A 154 -9.58 -2.10 0.14
N VAL A 155 -10.44 -1.82 -0.84
CA VAL A 155 -10.15 -0.90 -1.96
C VAL A 155 -11.04 0.33 -1.81
N PRO A 156 -10.55 1.43 -1.21
CA PRO A 156 -11.38 2.58 -0.83
C PRO A 156 -12.21 3.17 -1.97
N SER A 157 -11.65 3.22 -3.17
CA SER A 157 -12.32 3.78 -4.35
C SER A 157 -13.58 3.02 -4.81
N LEU A 158 -13.83 1.82 -4.27
CA LEU A 158 -15.03 1.03 -4.57
C LEU A 158 -16.13 1.21 -3.53
N TYR A 159 -15.93 2.08 -2.53
CA TYR A 159 -16.86 2.34 -1.46
C TYR A 159 -17.23 3.82 -1.40
N ALA A 160 -18.48 4.12 -1.10
CA ALA A 160 -18.97 5.48 -0.98
C ALA A 160 -19.50 5.73 0.45
N PRO A 161 -18.92 6.69 1.20
CA PRO A 161 -19.43 7.05 2.50
C PRO A 161 -20.76 7.81 2.34
N ARG A 162 -21.76 7.48 3.16
CA ARG A 162 -23.05 8.19 3.24
C ARG A 162 -23.14 8.89 4.58
N TYR A 163 -23.53 10.15 4.52
CA TYR A 163 -23.68 11.01 5.69
C TYR A 163 -25.14 11.43 5.87
N ASP A 164 -25.55 11.71 7.09
CA ASP A 164 -26.84 12.32 7.39
C ASP A 164 -26.82 13.83 7.16
N SER A 165 -27.95 14.50 7.51
CA SER A 165 -28.09 15.95 7.39
C SER A 165 -27.18 16.75 8.32
N ASP A 166 -26.70 16.13 9.39
CA ASP A 166 -25.85 16.73 10.41
C ASP A 166 -24.35 16.44 10.15
N GLY A 167 -24.04 15.68 9.09
CA GLY A 167 -22.69 15.32 8.67
C GLY A 167 -22.11 14.10 9.40
N GLU A 168 -22.97 13.32 10.09
CA GLU A 168 -22.54 12.06 10.72
C GLU A 168 -22.53 10.92 9.70
N LEU A 169 -21.50 10.07 9.77
CA LEU A 169 -21.39 8.91 8.89
C LEU A 169 -22.47 7.87 9.21
N LEU A 170 -23.32 7.58 8.21
CA LEU A 170 -24.38 6.57 8.32
C LEU A 170 -23.90 5.18 7.88
N SER A 171 -23.20 5.10 6.76
CA SER A 171 -22.72 3.84 6.18
C SER A 171 -21.58 4.10 5.21
N ILE A 172 -20.84 3.05 4.91
CA ILE A 172 -19.87 3.00 3.80
C ILE A 172 -20.36 1.86 2.90
N ASP A 173 -20.91 2.23 1.75
CA ASP A 173 -21.57 1.28 0.85
C ASP A 173 -20.62 0.94 -0.34
N PRO A 174 -20.54 -0.35 -0.77
CA PRO A 174 -19.77 -0.76 -1.93
C PRO A 174 -20.38 -0.30 -3.26
#